data_50d13da2f48f64538700d7bf24ac5724
#
_entry.id   50d13da2f48f64538700d7bf24ac5724
#
_cell.length_a   1.000
_cell.length_b   1.000
_cell.length_c   1.000
_cell.angle_alpha   90.00
_cell.angle_beta   90.00
_cell.angle_gamma   90.00
#
_symmetry.space_group_name_H-M   'P 1'
#
loop_
_entity.id
_entity.type
_entity.pdbx_description
1 polymer ?
#
loop_
_entity_poly.entity_id
_entity_poly.type
_entity_poly.pdbx_seq_one_letter_code
_entity_poly.pdbx_strand_id
1 'polypeptide(L)'
;ESSEDLTTKVEWFAFQQQFFSAIMVAKNSFSGGDLSYKFYDVTDEDARLMACRANMSVDYDGAGVVEMPFSFYYGPNLYKELKSYDYGFEKIVPLGGWLIGWINRVVIINFFDYLSRFISNFGIIILLMTIAIKLIISPLTLKSYMSSAKMRVLKPEIDKINEKYPRKEDAMKKQQEVMALYNKTGV
;
A
#
# COMPACT_ATOMS: atom_id res chain seq x y z
N GLU A 1 -12.42 -15.09 -15.66
CA GLU A 1 -11.48 -16.11 -15.21
C GLU A 1 -10.07 -15.63 -15.49
N SER A 2 -9.19 -15.75 -14.52
CA SER A 2 -7.77 -15.42 -14.67
C SER A 2 -6.96 -16.57 -14.10
N SER A 3 -5.83 -16.91 -14.75
CA SER A 3 -4.89 -17.92 -14.28
C SER A 3 -3.46 -17.39 -14.35
N GLU A 4 -2.62 -17.87 -13.45
CA GLU A 4 -1.20 -17.56 -13.37
C GLU A 4 -0.42 -18.86 -13.25
N ASP A 5 0.53 -19.07 -14.18
CA ASP A 5 1.38 -20.25 -14.21
C ASP A 5 2.65 -19.99 -13.38
N LEU A 6 2.91 -20.88 -12.45
CA LEU A 6 4.07 -20.85 -11.56
C LEU A 6 5.15 -21.79 -12.13
N THR A 7 6.19 -21.21 -12.73
CA THR A 7 7.29 -21.95 -13.38
C THR A 7 8.50 -22.16 -12.47
N THR A 8 8.48 -21.60 -11.25
CA THR A 8 9.55 -21.69 -10.27
C THR A 8 9.10 -22.44 -9.02
N LYS A 9 10.06 -22.92 -8.20
CA LYS A 9 9.73 -23.51 -6.90
C LYS A 9 9.05 -22.52 -5.99
N VAL A 10 7.97 -22.94 -5.37
CA VAL A 10 7.11 -22.12 -4.51
C VAL A 10 6.94 -22.82 -3.15
N GLU A 11 7.29 -22.14 -2.08
CA GLU A 11 7.12 -22.68 -0.73
C GLU A 11 5.66 -22.55 -0.23
N TRP A 12 5.00 -21.46 -0.61
CA TRP A 12 3.63 -21.21 -0.23
C TRP A 12 2.90 -20.38 -1.29
N PHE A 13 1.59 -20.52 -1.31
CA PHE A 13 0.70 -19.64 -2.07
C PHE A 13 -0.49 -19.24 -1.21
N ALA A 14 -1.18 -18.16 -1.60
CA ALA A 14 -2.30 -17.62 -0.87
C ALA A 14 -3.43 -17.18 -1.79
N PHE A 15 -4.65 -17.47 -1.37
CA PHE A 15 -5.85 -16.80 -1.90
C PHE A 15 -6.27 -15.73 -0.89
N GLN A 16 -6.04 -14.49 -1.27
CA GLN A 16 -6.30 -13.33 -0.44
C GLN A 16 -7.67 -12.74 -0.73
N GLN A 17 -8.43 -12.51 0.32
CA GLN A 17 -9.61 -11.64 0.33
C GLN A 17 -9.27 -10.32 1.06
N GLN A 18 -10.25 -9.41 1.13
CA GLN A 18 -10.04 -8.10 1.74
C GLN A 18 -9.52 -8.16 3.18
N PHE A 19 -10.06 -9.07 4.01
CA PHE A 19 -9.74 -9.15 5.44
C PHE A 19 -9.14 -10.49 5.86
N PHE A 20 -9.29 -11.53 5.04
CA PHE A 20 -8.87 -12.88 5.35
C PHE A 20 -8.07 -13.48 4.21
N SER A 21 -7.18 -14.40 4.53
CA SER A 21 -6.45 -15.19 3.55
C SER A 21 -6.49 -16.68 3.89
N ALA A 22 -6.48 -17.47 2.83
CA ALA A 22 -6.21 -18.89 2.87
C ALA A 22 -4.81 -19.13 2.30
N ILE A 23 -3.87 -19.59 3.12
CA ILE A 23 -2.49 -19.83 2.73
C ILE A 23 -2.19 -21.31 2.88
N MET A 24 -1.54 -21.89 1.86
CA MET A 24 -1.02 -23.25 1.90
C MET A 24 0.49 -23.22 1.79
N VAL A 25 1.15 -23.89 2.71
CA VAL A 25 2.62 -24.01 2.77
C VAL A 25 3.01 -25.45 2.52
N ALA A 26 3.96 -25.67 1.64
CA ALA A 26 4.60 -26.96 1.44
C ALA A 26 6.01 -26.93 2.03
N LYS A 27 6.30 -27.79 2.99
CA LYS A 27 7.59 -27.84 3.67
C LYS A 27 8.75 -28.16 2.71
N ASN A 28 8.47 -28.95 1.66
CA ASN A 28 9.44 -29.35 0.65
C ASN A 28 9.34 -28.52 -0.65
N SER A 29 8.56 -27.43 -0.66
CA SER A 29 8.22 -26.58 -1.81
C SER A 29 7.49 -27.35 -2.92
N PHE A 30 6.65 -26.64 -3.65
CA PHE A 30 6.08 -27.09 -4.91
C PHE A 30 7.09 -26.85 -6.02
N SER A 31 7.16 -27.73 -7.01
CA SER A 31 8.03 -27.57 -8.19
C SER A 31 7.46 -26.57 -9.22
N GLY A 32 6.18 -26.27 -9.13
CA GLY A 32 5.44 -25.35 -9.98
C GLY A 32 3.95 -25.57 -9.83
N GLY A 33 3.16 -25.05 -10.75
CA GLY A 33 1.72 -25.22 -10.76
C GLY A 33 0.97 -24.11 -11.46
N ASP A 34 -0.34 -24.11 -11.35
CA ASP A 34 -1.20 -23.01 -11.78
C ASP A 34 -2.16 -22.57 -10.67
N LEU A 35 -2.36 -21.28 -10.56
CA LEU A 35 -3.37 -20.67 -9.71
C LEU A 35 -4.42 -20.01 -10.58
N SER A 36 -5.69 -20.30 -10.32
CA SER A 36 -6.78 -19.68 -11.07
C SER A 36 -7.89 -19.21 -10.14
N TYR A 37 -8.59 -18.17 -10.58
CA TYR A 37 -9.78 -17.69 -9.90
C TYR A 37 -10.87 -17.29 -10.91
N LYS A 38 -12.11 -17.44 -10.50
CA LYS A 38 -13.30 -17.07 -11.25
C LYS A 38 -14.25 -16.31 -10.33
N PHE A 39 -14.68 -15.12 -10.76
CA PHE A 39 -15.77 -14.40 -10.10
C PHE A 39 -17.11 -14.86 -10.67
N TYR A 40 -18.12 -14.88 -9.81
CA TYR A 40 -19.51 -15.19 -10.16
C TYR A 40 -20.35 -13.92 -9.95
N ASP A 41 -21.33 -13.72 -10.81
CA ASP A 41 -22.31 -12.66 -10.65
C ASP A 41 -23.26 -12.99 -9.49
N VAL A 42 -23.61 -12.00 -8.69
CA VAL A 42 -24.45 -12.14 -7.48
C VAL A 42 -25.89 -12.60 -7.81
N THR A 43 -26.25 -12.68 -9.08
CA THR A 43 -27.58 -13.09 -9.58
C THR A 43 -27.73 -14.59 -9.73
N ASP A 44 -26.66 -15.36 -9.63
CA ASP A 44 -26.72 -16.82 -9.70
C ASP A 44 -27.27 -17.40 -8.39
N GLU A 45 -28.12 -18.44 -8.51
CA GLU A 45 -28.69 -19.16 -7.37
C GLU A 45 -27.63 -19.72 -6.40
N ASP A 46 -26.39 -19.87 -6.86
CA ASP A 46 -25.22 -20.17 -6.06
C ASP A 46 -24.65 -18.88 -5.42
N ALA A 47 -24.78 -18.74 -4.11
CA ALA A 47 -24.28 -17.59 -3.33
C ALA A 47 -22.73 -17.47 -3.33
N ARG A 48 -22.03 -18.03 -4.29
CA ARG A 48 -20.57 -17.97 -4.44
C ARG A 48 -20.16 -16.69 -5.15
N LEU A 49 -19.34 -15.87 -4.50
CA LEU A 49 -18.78 -14.67 -5.10
C LEU A 49 -17.52 -14.97 -5.92
N MET A 50 -16.73 -15.94 -5.49
CA MET A 50 -15.47 -16.32 -6.12
C MET A 50 -15.16 -17.80 -5.88
N ALA A 51 -14.61 -18.47 -6.88
CA ALA A 51 -13.95 -19.75 -6.73
C ALA A 51 -12.46 -19.61 -7.05
N CYS A 52 -11.62 -20.13 -6.18
CA CYS A 52 -10.18 -20.20 -6.36
C CYS A 52 -9.75 -21.66 -6.52
N ARG A 53 -8.81 -21.91 -7.41
CA ARG A 53 -8.26 -23.25 -7.67
C ARG A 53 -6.73 -23.14 -7.74
N ALA A 54 -6.07 -24.10 -7.12
CA ALA A 54 -4.62 -24.29 -7.22
C ALA A 54 -4.35 -25.72 -7.67
N ASN A 55 -3.62 -25.90 -8.76
CA ASN A 55 -3.09 -27.18 -9.21
C ASN A 55 -1.57 -27.12 -9.04
N MET A 56 -1.04 -27.76 -8.01
CA MET A 56 0.37 -27.66 -7.66
C MET A 56 1.11 -28.94 -8.03
N SER A 57 2.27 -28.79 -8.64
CA SER A 57 3.16 -29.88 -9.01
C SER A 57 4.15 -30.18 -7.90
N VAL A 58 4.47 -31.46 -7.74
CA VAL A 58 5.42 -31.97 -6.75
C VAL A 58 6.44 -32.84 -7.46
N ASP A 59 7.71 -32.68 -7.12
CA ASP A 59 8.77 -33.51 -7.65
C ASP A 59 8.62 -34.95 -7.15
N TYR A 60 8.61 -35.93 -8.07
CA TYR A 60 8.60 -37.36 -7.77
C TYR A 60 9.67 -38.07 -8.56
N ASP A 61 10.59 -38.73 -7.87
CA ASP A 61 11.74 -39.44 -8.44
C ASP A 61 11.42 -40.89 -8.88
N GLY A 62 10.18 -41.33 -8.68
CA GLY A 62 9.74 -42.70 -9.04
C GLY A 62 10.14 -43.76 -8.05
N ALA A 63 10.84 -43.45 -6.98
CA ALA A 63 11.42 -44.41 -6.03
C ALA A 63 10.70 -44.39 -4.67
N GLY A 64 9.50 -44.99 -4.60
CA GLY A 64 8.86 -45.23 -3.32
C GLY A 64 7.75 -44.25 -2.94
N VAL A 65 7.64 -43.91 -1.66
CA VAL A 65 6.59 -43.03 -1.09
C VAL A 65 7.14 -41.61 -0.97
N VAL A 66 6.41 -40.62 -1.48
CA VAL A 66 6.71 -39.20 -1.28
C VAL A 66 5.86 -38.69 -0.10
N GLU A 67 6.53 -38.21 0.93
CA GLU A 67 5.89 -37.52 2.04
C GLU A 67 5.96 -36.02 1.80
N MET A 68 4.81 -35.35 1.66
CA MET A 68 4.69 -33.90 1.53
C MET A 68 3.89 -33.32 2.71
N PRO A 69 4.58 -32.81 3.73
CA PRO A 69 3.90 -32.15 4.82
C PRO A 69 3.41 -30.77 4.38
N PHE A 70 2.11 -30.55 4.53
CA PHE A 70 1.45 -29.28 4.27
C PHE A 70 1.02 -28.62 5.57
N SER A 71 1.05 -27.29 5.57
CA SER A 71 0.44 -26.46 6.61
C SER A 71 -0.54 -25.50 5.98
N PHE A 72 -1.65 -25.27 6.69
CA PHE A 72 -2.68 -24.35 6.22
C PHE A 72 -2.85 -23.23 7.25
N TYR A 73 -2.96 -22.01 6.74
CA TYR A 73 -3.39 -20.86 7.51
C TYR A 73 -4.72 -20.35 6.95
N TYR A 74 -5.71 -20.26 7.80
CA TYR A 74 -6.98 -19.62 7.50
C TYR A 74 -7.23 -18.57 8.57
N GLY A 75 -7.06 -17.30 8.22
CA GLY A 75 -7.13 -16.27 9.25
C GLY A 75 -7.14 -14.85 8.68
N PRO A 76 -7.21 -13.87 9.60
CA PRO A 76 -7.26 -12.47 9.23
C PRO A 76 -5.92 -11.97 8.66
N ASN A 77 -5.97 -10.97 7.78
CA ASN A 77 -4.80 -10.32 7.21
C ASN A 77 -4.16 -9.34 8.19
N LEU A 78 -3.82 -9.82 9.40
CA LEU A 78 -3.16 -9.02 10.42
C LEU A 78 -1.63 -9.07 10.23
N TYR A 79 -1.03 -7.91 9.92
CA TYR A 79 0.39 -7.81 9.60
C TYR A 79 1.31 -8.48 10.62
N LYS A 80 1.08 -8.23 11.93
CA LYS A 80 1.93 -8.79 13.00
C LYS A 80 1.78 -10.29 13.15
N GLU A 81 0.56 -10.80 13.01
CA GLU A 81 0.27 -12.23 13.06
C GLU A 81 0.92 -12.95 11.88
N LEU A 82 0.69 -12.45 10.67
CA LEU A 82 1.28 -13.02 9.46
C LEU A 82 2.83 -12.99 9.50
N LYS A 83 3.40 -11.94 10.07
CA LYS A 83 4.84 -11.84 10.26
C LYS A 83 5.41 -12.85 11.26
N SER A 84 4.62 -13.26 12.26
CA SER A 84 5.09 -14.20 13.29
C SER A 84 5.37 -15.62 12.77
N TYR A 85 4.83 -15.97 11.61
CA TYR A 85 5.07 -17.29 10.98
C TYR A 85 6.41 -17.41 10.26
N ASP A 86 7.13 -16.30 10.04
CA ASP A 86 8.47 -16.23 9.42
C ASP A 86 8.58 -16.79 7.98
N TYR A 87 7.46 -16.93 7.29
CA TYR A 87 7.40 -17.30 5.86
C TYR A 87 7.28 -16.10 4.93
N GLY A 88 7.24 -14.88 5.47
CA GLY A 88 7.01 -13.66 4.70
C GLY A 88 5.55 -13.44 4.30
N PHE A 89 4.60 -14.04 5.01
CA PHE A 89 3.16 -13.87 4.76
C PHE A 89 2.70 -12.41 4.92
N GLU A 90 3.40 -11.62 5.72
CA GLU A 90 3.11 -10.19 5.89
C GLU A 90 3.17 -9.38 4.58
N LYS A 91 3.84 -9.93 3.55
CA LYS A 91 3.89 -9.31 2.21
C LYS A 91 2.54 -9.29 1.51
N ILE A 92 1.60 -10.15 1.93
CA ILE A 92 0.22 -10.15 1.43
C ILE A 92 -0.48 -8.83 1.79
N VAL A 93 -0.15 -8.23 2.96
CA VAL A 93 -0.80 -7.00 3.42
C VAL A 93 -0.26 -5.80 2.65
N PRO A 94 -1.08 -5.13 1.80
CA PRO A 94 -0.62 -4.00 1.00
C PRO A 94 -0.48 -2.75 1.88
N LEU A 95 0.69 -2.53 2.45
CA LEU A 95 0.96 -1.36 3.30
C LEU A 95 1.32 -0.09 2.51
N GLY A 96 1.30 -0.15 1.18
CA GLY A 96 1.69 0.94 0.29
C GLY A 96 3.14 0.88 -0.17
N GLY A 97 3.56 1.88 -0.98
CA GLY A 97 4.92 1.96 -1.49
C GLY A 97 5.98 2.11 -0.40
N TRP A 98 7.26 2.10 -0.77
CA TRP A 98 8.41 2.07 0.16
C TRP A 98 8.30 3.06 1.33
N LEU A 99 8.06 4.35 1.08
CA LEU A 99 7.98 5.38 2.12
C LEU A 99 6.71 5.24 2.97
N ILE A 100 5.56 5.06 2.32
CA ILE A 100 4.26 4.92 2.99
C ILE A 100 4.22 3.62 3.79
N GLY A 101 4.72 2.52 3.22
CA GLY A 101 4.80 1.23 3.90
C GLY A 101 5.70 1.26 5.13
N TRP A 102 6.79 2.03 5.12
CA TRP A 102 7.64 2.24 6.29
C TRP A 102 6.87 2.99 7.40
N ILE A 103 6.21 4.10 7.06
CA ILE A 103 5.39 4.87 8.02
C ILE A 103 4.29 3.97 8.60
N ASN A 104 3.58 3.22 7.77
CA ASN A 104 2.53 2.32 8.24
C ASN A 104 3.06 1.28 9.22
N ARG A 105 4.19 0.63 8.91
CA ARG A 105 4.78 -0.41 9.77
C ARG A 105 5.32 0.12 11.10
N VAL A 106 6.01 1.27 11.05
CA VAL A 106 6.72 1.78 12.23
C VAL A 106 5.83 2.69 13.08
N VAL A 107 4.98 3.50 12.45
CA VAL A 107 4.19 4.50 13.17
C VAL A 107 2.76 4.02 13.36
N ILE A 108 2.03 3.78 12.26
CA ILE A 108 0.58 3.59 12.32
C ILE A 108 0.19 2.30 13.07
N ILE A 109 0.79 1.16 12.70
CA ILE A 109 0.47 -0.13 13.33
C ILE A 109 0.84 -0.12 14.82
N ASN A 110 2.01 0.42 15.18
CA ASN A 110 2.43 0.45 16.57
C ASN A 110 1.61 1.43 17.41
N PHE A 111 1.22 2.56 16.83
CA PHE A 111 0.36 3.54 17.51
C PHE A 111 -1.06 3.00 17.71
N PHE A 112 -1.61 2.32 16.72
CA PHE A 112 -2.88 1.61 16.84
C PHE A 112 -2.84 0.57 17.97
N ASP A 113 -1.82 -0.29 18.00
CA ASP A 113 -1.67 -1.32 19.02
C ASP A 113 -1.45 -0.72 20.41
N TYR A 114 -0.75 0.41 20.51
CA TYR A 114 -0.59 1.12 21.77
C TYR A 114 -1.94 1.59 22.31
N LEU A 115 -2.76 2.23 21.47
CA LEU A 115 -4.08 2.70 21.85
C LEU A 115 -5.04 1.54 22.19
N SER A 116 -4.96 0.42 21.46
CA SER A 116 -5.84 -0.75 21.66
C SER A 116 -5.62 -1.45 23.01
N ARG A 117 -4.49 -1.20 23.68
CA ARG A 117 -4.26 -1.71 25.05
C ARG A 117 -5.13 -1.01 26.11
N PHE A 118 -5.52 0.24 25.85
CA PHE A 118 -6.28 1.07 26.79
C PHE A 118 -7.73 1.25 26.36
N ILE A 119 -8.02 1.13 25.08
CA ILE A 119 -9.31 1.45 24.49
C ILE A 119 -9.80 0.24 23.70
N SER A 120 -10.92 -0.32 24.09
CA SER A 120 -11.55 -1.46 23.40
C SER A 120 -12.40 -1.06 22.20
N ASN A 121 -12.78 0.22 22.09
CA ASN A 121 -13.62 0.71 21.02
C ASN A 121 -12.76 1.19 19.83
N PHE A 122 -12.77 0.43 18.74
CA PHE A 122 -12.00 0.74 17.55
C PHE A 122 -12.37 2.08 16.89
N GLY A 123 -13.63 2.51 17.00
CA GLY A 123 -14.07 3.82 16.48
C GLY A 123 -13.38 4.98 17.20
N ILE A 124 -13.23 4.89 18.52
CA ILE A 124 -12.50 5.88 19.32
C ILE A 124 -11.01 5.87 18.96
N ILE A 125 -10.41 4.68 18.80
CA ILE A 125 -9.01 4.56 18.39
C ILE A 125 -8.77 5.26 17.04
N ILE A 126 -9.62 5.01 16.06
CA ILE A 126 -9.51 5.62 14.72
C ILE A 126 -9.68 7.14 14.79
N LEU A 127 -10.60 7.63 15.61
CA LEU A 127 -10.80 9.06 15.84
C LEU A 127 -9.54 9.70 16.43
N LEU A 128 -8.99 9.13 17.49
CA LEU A 128 -7.77 9.64 18.15
C LEU A 128 -6.56 9.60 17.20
N MET A 129 -6.39 8.51 16.45
CA MET A 129 -5.35 8.41 15.43
C MET A 129 -5.49 9.51 14.37
N THR A 130 -6.71 9.76 13.91
CA THR A 130 -6.98 10.82 12.91
C THR A 130 -6.60 12.19 13.45
N ILE A 131 -6.95 12.50 14.69
CA ILE A 131 -6.60 13.76 15.35
C ILE A 131 -5.07 13.88 15.48
N ALA A 132 -4.41 12.83 15.98
CA ALA A 132 -2.96 12.82 16.16
C ALA A 132 -2.21 13.05 14.83
N ILE A 133 -2.59 12.33 13.78
CA ILE A 133 -2.00 12.50 12.45
C ILE A 133 -2.21 13.91 11.91
N LYS A 134 -3.43 14.47 12.07
CA LYS A 134 -3.72 15.87 11.65
C LYS A 134 -2.88 16.87 12.41
N LEU A 135 -2.67 16.69 13.72
CA LEU A 135 -1.82 17.56 14.52
C LEU A 135 -0.37 17.52 14.04
N ILE A 136 0.16 16.32 13.73
CA ILE A 136 1.54 16.17 13.23
C ILE A 136 1.71 16.84 11.85
N ILE A 137 0.71 16.73 10.98
CA ILE A 137 0.76 17.30 9.62
C ILE A 137 0.42 18.80 9.61
N SER A 138 -0.29 19.31 10.64
CA SER A 138 -0.76 20.70 10.74
C SER A 138 0.32 21.74 10.46
N PRO A 139 1.54 21.70 11.07
CA PRO A 139 2.55 22.73 10.82
C PRO A 139 3.04 22.74 9.36
N LEU A 140 3.12 21.57 8.72
CA LEU A 140 3.48 21.47 7.29
C LEU A 140 2.37 22.05 6.41
N THR A 141 1.13 21.73 6.73
CA THR A 141 -0.05 22.22 6.02
C THR A 141 -0.18 23.74 6.14
N LEU A 142 0.04 24.30 7.34
CA LEU A 142 0.05 25.75 7.56
C LEU A 142 1.11 26.45 6.71
N LYS A 143 2.34 25.91 6.66
CA LYS A 143 3.40 26.44 5.78
C LYS A 143 2.99 26.42 4.32
N SER A 144 2.39 25.35 3.86
CA SER A 144 1.90 25.20 2.47
C SER A 144 0.78 26.22 2.15
N TYR A 145 -0.17 26.41 3.08
CA TYR A 145 -1.22 27.42 2.91
C TYR A 145 -0.66 28.85 2.89
N MET A 146 0.31 29.15 3.76
CA MET A 146 0.96 30.47 3.79
C MET A 146 1.73 30.72 2.48
N SER A 147 2.46 29.75 1.98
CA SER A 147 3.15 29.87 0.69
C SER A 147 2.15 30.08 -0.45
N SER A 148 1.06 29.31 -0.48
CA SER A 148 0.00 29.48 -1.49
C SER A 148 -0.70 30.85 -1.39
N ALA A 149 -0.91 31.35 -0.18
CA ALA A 149 -1.50 32.69 0.03
C ALA A 149 -0.55 33.80 -0.47
N LYS A 150 0.75 33.68 -0.16
CA LYS A 150 1.76 34.63 -0.68
C LYS A 150 1.80 34.62 -2.22
N MET A 151 1.76 33.44 -2.84
CA MET A 151 1.70 33.32 -4.30
C MET A 151 0.49 34.01 -4.92
N ARG A 152 -0.68 33.94 -4.26
CA ARG A 152 -1.88 34.64 -4.74
C ARG A 152 -1.73 36.16 -4.68
N VAL A 153 -1.12 36.70 -3.62
CA VAL A 153 -0.84 38.13 -3.47
C VAL A 153 0.20 38.60 -4.51
N LEU A 154 1.17 37.75 -4.83
CA LEU A 154 2.23 38.07 -5.82
C LEU A 154 1.75 37.97 -7.26
N LYS A 155 0.62 37.27 -7.52
CA LYS A 155 0.11 37.07 -8.87
C LYS A 155 0.04 38.36 -9.71
N PRO A 156 -0.55 39.49 -9.22
CA PRO A 156 -0.60 40.72 -10.01
C PRO A 156 0.79 41.32 -10.33
N GLU A 157 1.79 41.12 -9.45
CA GLU A 157 3.17 41.54 -9.75
C GLU A 157 3.85 40.63 -10.78
N ILE A 158 3.59 39.34 -10.70
CA ILE A 158 4.05 38.38 -11.70
C ILE A 158 3.41 38.68 -13.07
N ASP A 159 2.13 39.03 -13.09
CA ASP A 159 1.41 39.38 -14.32
C ASP A 159 2.04 40.66 -14.99
N LYS A 160 2.41 41.66 -14.19
CA LYS A 160 3.17 42.85 -14.68
C LYS A 160 4.53 42.46 -15.29
N ILE A 161 5.26 41.53 -14.65
CA ILE A 161 6.53 41.03 -15.20
C ILE A 161 6.27 40.25 -16.49
N ASN A 162 5.16 39.49 -16.57
CA ASN A 162 4.77 38.78 -17.79
C ASN A 162 4.44 39.72 -18.94
N GLU A 163 3.78 40.85 -18.70
CA GLU A 163 3.45 41.88 -19.66
C GLU A 163 4.71 42.66 -20.11
N LYS A 164 5.66 42.87 -19.22
CA LYS A 164 6.96 43.54 -19.51
C LYS A 164 7.81 42.73 -20.48
N TYR A 165 7.71 41.41 -20.44
CA TYR A 165 8.50 40.49 -21.27
C TYR A 165 7.63 39.55 -22.11
N PRO A 166 6.95 40.04 -23.14
CA PRO A 166 6.03 39.25 -23.94
C PRO A 166 6.75 38.32 -24.95
N ARG A 167 8.05 38.55 -25.24
CA ARG A 167 8.79 37.80 -26.25
C ARG A 167 9.46 36.56 -25.65
N LYS A 168 9.49 35.46 -26.42
CA LYS A 168 10.16 34.22 -26.02
C LYS A 168 11.67 34.37 -25.77
N GLU A 169 12.28 35.33 -26.47
CA GLU A 169 13.71 35.66 -26.36
C GLU A 169 14.08 36.23 -24.97
N ASP A 170 13.13 36.88 -24.30
CA ASP A 170 13.32 37.45 -22.97
C ASP A 170 12.97 36.51 -21.83
N ALA A 171 12.70 35.22 -22.11
CA ALA A 171 12.28 34.23 -21.11
C ALA A 171 13.25 34.12 -19.93
N MET A 172 14.57 34.21 -20.19
CA MET A 172 15.58 34.17 -19.11
C MET A 172 15.50 35.39 -18.19
N LYS A 173 15.33 36.59 -18.73
CA LYS A 173 15.21 37.83 -17.94
C LYS A 173 13.92 37.82 -17.10
N LYS A 174 12.82 37.39 -17.73
CA LYS A 174 11.54 37.18 -17.05
C LYS A 174 11.67 36.24 -15.88
N GLN A 175 12.32 35.08 -16.07
CA GLN A 175 12.51 34.09 -15.02
C GLN A 175 13.40 34.63 -13.91
N GLN A 176 14.44 35.40 -14.21
CA GLN A 176 15.29 36.05 -13.22
C GLN A 176 14.53 37.10 -12.38
N GLU A 177 13.70 37.95 -13.00
CA GLU A 177 12.88 38.92 -12.25
C GLU A 177 11.84 38.24 -11.36
N VAL A 178 11.20 37.17 -11.83
CA VAL A 178 10.25 36.37 -11.03
C VAL A 178 10.96 35.69 -9.88
N MET A 179 12.15 35.11 -10.09
CA MET A 179 12.96 34.53 -9.00
C MET A 179 13.42 35.57 -7.99
N ALA A 180 13.81 36.75 -8.44
CA ALA A 180 14.16 37.86 -7.57
C ALA A 180 12.98 38.33 -6.71
N LEU A 181 11.77 38.34 -7.27
CA LEU A 181 10.53 38.63 -6.55
C LEU A 181 10.24 37.59 -5.49
N TYR A 182 10.35 36.29 -5.80
CA TYR A 182 10.15 35.19 -4.85
C TYR A 182 11.18 35.27 -3.70
N ASN A 183 12.45 35.49 -4.01
CA ASN A 183 13.49 35.61 -2.99
C ASN A 183 13.25 36.81 -2.06
N LYS A 184 12.81 37.97 -2.63
CA LYS A 184 12.49 39.17 -1.85
C LYS A 184 11.32 39.00 -0.90
N THR A 185 10.34 38.18 -1.28
CA THR A 185 9.10 37.97 -0.50
C THR A 185 9.14 36.74 0.39
N GLY A 186 10.23 35.96 0.30
CA GLY A 186 10.43 34.76 1.11
C GLY A 186 9.37 33.68 0.85
N VAL A 187 9.10 33.41 -0.43
CA VAL A 187 8.19 32.33 -0.87
C VAL A 187 8.98 31.09 -1.22
#